data_c115b73cfff535e015ec1be195f7ac6d
#
_entry.id   c115b73cfff535e015ec1be195f7ac6d
#
_cell.length_a   1.000
_cell.length_b   1.000
_cell.length_c   1.000
_cell.angle_alpha   90.00
_cell.angle_beta   90.00
_cell.angle_gamma   90.00
#
_symmetry.space_group_name_H-M   'P 1'
#
loop_
_entity.id
_entity.type
_entity.pdbx_description
1 polymer ?
#
loop_
_entity_poly.entity_id
_entity_poly.type
_entity_poly.pdbx_seq_one_letter_code
_entity_poly.pdbx_strand_id
1 'polypeptide(L)'
;MQTTAFLSNGTPENSRGIPGALFHFLANGQQTDNSFSLIYIEVHKGNEPPAHTHQREDESYYILEGSIRFWVGDKVMDAKAGDFIHLPKGIPHRFELQSEVVKELMWLTPSGLEKWFWDNSAPAPDMKPMPVATEPPPAEVIEHFVRTLSEYGVEIV
;
A
#
# COMPACT_ATOMS: atom_id res chain seq x y z
N MET A 1 11.53 -22.94 -2.92
CA MET A 1 11.13 -23.59 -1.62
C MET A 1 9.68 -23.99 -1.76
N GLN A 2 9.24 -25.12 -1.25
CA GLN A 2 7.81 -25.50 -1.35
C GLN A 2 7.00 -24.66 -0.36
N THR A 3 6.02 -23.92 -0.85
CA THR A 3 5.10 -23.15 0.01
C THR A 3 4.18 -24.09 0.77
N THR A 4 3.87 -23.75 2.02
CA THR A 4 2.90 -24.48 2.83
C THR A 4 1.61 -23.69 2.98
N ALA A 5 0.48 -24.39 3.15
CA ALA A 5 -0.77 -23.72 3.44
C ALA A 5 -0.66 -22.96 4.78
N PHE A 6 -1.18 -21.75 4.83
CA PHE A 6 -1.23 -20.92 6.03
C PHE A 6 -2.57 -20.17 6.13
N LEU A 7 -2.90 -19.77 7.34
CA LEU A 7 -4.01 -18.87 7.65
C LEU A 7 -3.42 -17.61 8.26
N SER A 8 -3.87 -16.46 7.82
CA SER A 8 -3.42 -15.17 8.33
C SER A 8 -4.59 -14.22 8.57
N ASN A 9 -4.44 -13.35 9.54
CA ASN A 9 -5.34 -12.25 9.85
C ASN A 9 -4.51 -11.09 10.43
N GLY A 10 -5.15 -9.94 10.69
CA GLY A 10 -4.51 -8.85 11.42
C GLY A 10 -4.23 -9.25 12.87
N THR A 11 -2.98 -9.10 13.29
CA THR A 11 -2.51 -9.31 14.68
C THR A 11 -1.60 -8.16 15.09
N PRO A 12 -1.36 -7.92 16.38
CA PRO A 12 -0.40 -6.90 16.83
C PRO A 12 1.00 -7.05 16.20
N GLU A 13 1.45 -8.30 15.96
CA GLU A 13 2.78 -8.61 15.46
C GLU A 13 2.96 -8.28 13.97
N ASN A 14 1.88 -8.40 13.17
CA ASN A 14 1.91 -8.10 11.73
C ASN A 14 1.23 -6.76 11.37
N SER A 15 0.95 -5.94 12.39
CA SER A 15 0.31 -4.63 12.23
C SER A 15 1.33 -3.51 12.36
N ARG A 16 1.31 -2.62 11.38
CA ARG A 16 2.16 -1.44 11.33
C ARG A 16 1.37 -0.23 10.87
N GLY A 17 1.88 0.96 11.12
CA GLY A 17 1.20 2.20 10.74
C GLY A 17 2.15 3.32 10.36
N ILE A 18 1.61 4.23 9.60
CA ILE A 18 2.15 5.57 9.36
C ILE A 18 1.04 6.57 9.71
N PRO A 19 1.34 7.87 9.85
CA PRO A 19 0.29 8.86 10.05
C PRO A 19 -0.84 8.72 9.02
N GLY A 20 -2.07 8.51 9.49
CA GLY A 20 -3.26 8.34 8.65
C GLY A 20 -3.46 6.97 8.02
N ALA A 21 -2.61 5.98 8.29
CA ALA A 21 -2.82 4.63 7.76
C ALA A 21 -2.42 3.50 8.73
N LEU A 22 -3.11 2.36 8.57
CA LEU A 22 -2.82 1.09 9.23
C LEU A 22 -2.61 0.02 8.17
N PHE A 23 -1.63 -0.83 8.39
CA PHE A 23 -1.29 -1.98 7.56
C PHE A 23 -1.37 -3.27 8.37
N HIS A 24 -2.03 -4.32 7.83
CA HIS A 24 -1.87 -5.69 8.30
C HIS A 24 -1.20 -6.50 7.18
N PHE A 25 -0.01 -7.01 7.43
CA PHE A 25 0.74 -7.82 6.47
C PHE A 25 0.21 -9.26 6.50
N LEU A 26 -0.72 -9.58 5.59
CA LEU A 26 -1.44 -10.85 5.58
C LEU A 26 -0.65 -11.96 4.88
N ALA A 27 0.15 -11.62 3.86
CA ALA A 27 1.07 -12.53 3.19
C ALA A 27 2.30 -11.77 2.71
N ASN A 28 3.47 -12.37 2.81
CA ASN A 28 4.73 -11.83 2.34
C ASN A 28 5.45 -12.80 1.39
N GLY A 29 6.50 -12.34 0.73
CA GLY A 29 7.23 -13.12 -0.26
C GLY A 29 7.84 -14.41 0.27
N GLN A 30 8.22 -14.49 1.54
CA GLN A 30 8.75 -15.73 2.11
C GLN A 30 7.68 -16.82 2.21
N GLN A 31 6.45 -16.44 2.51
CA GLN A 31 5.30 -17.36 2.61
C GLN A 31 4.80 -17.80 1.24
N THR A 32 4.94 -16.97 0.20
CA THR A 32 4.36 -17.17 -1.14
C THR A 32 5.38 -17.58 -2.21
N ASP A 33 6.63 -17.87 -1.80
CA ASP A 33 7.77 -18.12 -2.71
C ASP A 33 7.95 -16.97 -3.74
N ASN A 34 7.87 -15.77 -3.26
CA ASN A 34 7.94 -14.49 -3.99
C ASN A 34 6.86 -14.28 -5.07
N SER A 35 5.80 -15.07 -5.08
CA SER A 35 4.74 -14.94 -6.08
C SER A 35 3.92 -13.67 -5.87
N PHE A 36 3.61 -13.32 -4.62
CA PHE A 36 2.87 -12.12 -4.28
C PHE A 36 3.07 -11.74 -2.81
N SER A 37 2.70 -10.52 -2.47
CA SER A 37 2.38 -10.11 -1.11
C SER A 37 0.96 -9.57 -1.03
N LEU A 38 0.36 -9.64 0.16
CA LEU A 38 -1.00 -9.17 0.45
C LEU A 38 -0.99 -8.36 1.73
N ILE A 39 -1.47 -7.13 1.64
CA ILE A 39 -1.58 -6.20 2.76
C ILE A 39 -3.03 -5.71 2.84
N TYR A 40 -3.64 -5.82 4.02
CA TYR A 40 -4.84 -5.05 4.34
C TYR A 40 -4.42 -3.63 4.72
N ILE A 41 -5.11 -2.65 4.18
CA ILE A 41 -4.85 -1.23 4.44
C ILE A 41 -6.14 -0.55 4.88
N GLU A 42 -6.05 0.21 5.97
CA GLU A 42 -7.01 1.24 6.30
C GLU A 42 -6.31 2.59 6.15
N VAL A 43 -6.78 3.42 5.24
CA VAL A 43 -6.18 4.73 4.94
C VAL A 43 -7.20 5.84 5.10
N HIS A 44 -6.77 6.93 5.73
CA HIS A 44 -7.54 8.14 5.94
C HIS A 44 -7.18 9.19 4.91
N LYS A 45 -8.18 9.95 4.46
CA LYS A 45 -8.03 11.02 3.47
C LYS A 45 -6.97 12.04 3.89
N GLY A 46 -6.17 12.49 2.90
CA GLY A 46 -5.04 13.40 3.12
C GLY A 46 -3.70 12.68 3.29
N ASN A 47 -3.67 11.36 3.09
CA ASN A 47 -2.47 10.54 3.18
C ASN A 47 -2.14 9.80 1.86
N GLU A 48 -2.68 10.30 0.76
CA GLU A 48 -2.48 9.72 -0.56
C GLU A 48 -1.05 9.98 -1.05
N PRO A 49 -0.39 8.98 -1.66
CA PRO A 49 0.95 9.15 -2.20
C PRO A 49 0.92 10.05 -3.46
N PRO A 50 2.02 10.73 -3.79
CA PRO A 50 2.18 11.41 -5.07
C PRO A 50 2.11 10.42 -6.24
N ALA A 51 1.94 10.92 -7.46
CA ALA A 51 1.99 10.09 -8.65
C ALA A 51 3.35 9.36 -8.73
N HIS A 52 3.29 8.06 -9.05
CA HIS A 52 4.47 7.19 -9.09
C HIS A 52 4.29 6.04 -10.07
N THR A 53 5.39 5.35 -10.34
CA THR A 53 5.43 4.20 -11.24
C THR A 53 6.17 3.04 -10.57
N HIS A 54 5.60 1.85 -10.58
CA HIS A 54 6.28 0.62 -10.18
C HIS A 54 6.97 0.01 -11.39
N GLN A 55 8.26 -0.30 -11.29
CA GLN A 55 9.04 -0.92 -12.37
C GLN A 55 9.07 -2.46 -12.27
N ARG A 56 8.75 -3.03 -11.11
CA ARG A 56 8.95 -4.45 -10.82
C ARG A 56 7.66 -5.22 -10.64
N GLU A 57 6.68 -4.63 -9.96
CA GLU A 57 5.44 -5.29 -9.56
C GLU A 57 4.21 -4.64 -10.20
N ASP A 58 3.24 -5.47 -10.53
CA ASP A 58 1.86 -5.04 -10.69
C ASP A 58 1.26 -4.81 -9.31
N GLU A 59 0.48 -3.77 -9.16
CA GLU A 59 -0.27 -3.46 -7.96
C GLU A 59 -1.76 -3.62 -8.23
N SER A 60 -2.47 -4.24 -7.31
CA SER A 60 -3.91 -4.42 -7.45
C SER A 60 -4.61 -4.18 -6.13
N TYR A 61 -5.81 -3.64 -6.18
CA TYR A 61 -6.61 -3.35 -5.01
C TYR A 61 -7.99 -4.01 -5.09
N TYR A 62 -8.49 -4.47 -3.96
CA TYR A 62 -9.89 -4.81 -3.77
C TYR A 62 -10.45 -3.94 -2.66
N ILE A 63 -11.44 -3.10 -2.99
CA ILE A 63 -11.99 -2.14 -2.06
C ILE A 63 -13.01 -2.83 -1.16
N LEU A 64 -12.78 -2.76 0.15
CA LEU A 64 -13.66 -3.34 1.18
C LEU A 64 -14.66 -2.33 1.71
N GLU A 65 -14.24 -1.06 1.85
CA GLU A 65 -15.05 0.04 2.40
C GLU A 65 -14.60 1.37 1.79
N GLY A 66 -15.54 2.28 1.57
CA GLY A 66 -15.28 3.60 1.03
C GLY A 66 -15.25 3.66 -0.48
N SER A 67 -14.70 4.76 -1.00
CA SER A 67 -14.57 5.02 -2.42
C SER A 67 -13.29 5.81 -2.73
N ILE A 68 -12.72 5.55 -3.89
CA ILE A 68 -11.41 6.03 -4.28
C ILE A 68 -11.38 6.27 -5.79
N ARG A 69 -10.75 7.35 -6.24
CA ARG A 69 -10.52 7.66 -7.66
C ARG A 69 -9.08 7.41 -8.00
N PHE A 70 -8.86 6.62 -9.04
CA PHE A 70 -7.55 6.31 -9.60
C PHE A 70 -7.31 7.02 -10.92
N TRP A 71 -6.10 7.50 -11.13
CA TRP A 71 -5.54 7.91 -12.43
C TRP A 71 -4.44 6.93 -12.78
N VAL A 72 -4.58 6.24 -13.92
CA VAL A 72 -3.65 5.20 -14.39
C VAL A 72 -3.34 5.46 -15.86
N GLY A 73 -2.18 6.04 -16.14
CA GLY A 73 -1.92 6.60 -17.47
C GLY A 73 -2.99 7.60 -17.87
N ASP A 74 -3.64 7.35 -19.01
CA ASP A 74 -4.72 8.20 -19.54
C ASP A 74 -6.12 7.89 -18.97
N LYS A 75 -6.23 6.88 -18.11
CA LYS A 75 -7.53 6.42 -17.58
C LYS A 75 -7.82 7.03 -16.23
N VAL A 76 -9.08 7.40 -16.01
CA VAL A 76 -9.62 7.76 -14.70
C VAL A 76 -10.71 6.76 -14.35
N MET A 77 -10.62 6.18 -13.16
CA MET A 77 -11.52 5.13 -12.69
C MET A 77 -11.96 5.42 -11.27
N ASP A 78 -13.28 5.38 -11.02
CA ASP A 78 -13.85 5.45 -9.70
C ASP A 78 -14.15 4.04 -9.21
N ALA A 79 -13.57 3.68 -8.07
CA ALA A 79 -13.78 2.40 -7.41
C ALA A 79 -14.46 2.61 -6.05
N LYS A 80 -15.27 1.64 -5.65
CA LYS A 80 -15.98 1.61 -4.37
C LYS A 80 -15.97 0.21 -3.78
N ALA A 81 -16.51 0.04 -2.60
CA ALA A 81 -16.62 -1.27 -1.95
C ALA A 81 -17.17 -2.34 -2.91
N GLY A 82 -16.44 -3.45 -3.03
CA GLY A 82 -16.72 -4.57 -3.95
C GLY A 82 -15.98 -4.50 -5.29
N ASP A 83 -15.35 -3.38 -5.63
CA ASP A 83 -14.63 -3.23 -6.90
C ASP A 83 -13.18 -3.71 -6.77
N PHE A 84 -12.68 -4.30 -7.85
CA PHE A 84 -11.27 -4.66 -8.04
C PHE A 84 -10.64 -3.74 -9.08
N ILE A 85 -9.43 -3.25 -8.81
CA ILE A 85 -8.66 -2.46 -9.75
C ILE A 85 -7.25 -3.02 -9.89
N HIS A 86 -6.72 -3.01 -11.12
CA HIS A 86 -5.39 -3.46 -11.46
C HIS A 86 -4.56 -2.33 -12.06
N LEU A 87 -3.40 -2.09 -11.48
CA LEU A 87 -2.43 -1.06 -11.86
C LEU A 87 -1.18 -1.77 -12.41
N PRO A 88 -1.03 -1.89 -13.74
CA PRO A 88 0.12 -2.56 -14.33
C PRO A 88 1.42 -1.81 -14.03
N LYS A 89 2.49 -2.53 -13.81
CA LYS A 89 3.84 -1.96 -13.74
C LYS A 89 4.19 -1.17 -15.00
N GLY A 90 5.05 -0.18 -14.83
CA GLY A 90 5.47 0.71 -15.92
C GLY A 90 4.47 1.80 -16.30
N ILE A 91 3.27 1.81 -15.69
CA ILE A 91 2.26 2.83 -15.95
C ILE A 91 2.19 3.79 -14.75
N PRO A 92 2.43 5.10 -14.94
CA PRO A 92 2.27 6.08 -13.87
C PRO A 92 0.84 6.08 -13.32
N HIS A 93 0.72 6.10 -12.00
CA HIS A 93 -0.58 6.15 -11.36
C HIS A 93 -0.55 6.95 -10.06
N ARG A 94 -1.73 7.40 -9.65
CA ARG A 94 -2.03 8.02 -8.37
C ARG A 94 -3.48 7.76 -8.01
N PHE A 95 -3.85 8.02 -6.78
CA PHE A 95 -5.24 7.94 -6.34
C PHE A 95 -5.61 9.06 -5.37
N GLU A 96 -6.89 9.29 -5.21
CA GLU A 96 -7.46 10.19 -4.22
C GLU A 96 -8.68 9.54 -3.57
N LEU A 97 -8.72 9.53 -2.25
CA LEU A 97 -9.88 9.06 -1.51
C LEU A 97 -11.07 9.99 -1.73
N GLN A 98 -12.21 9.41 -2.09
CA GLN A 98 -13.47 10.14 -2.24
C GLN A 98 -14.32 10.06 -0.94
N SER A 99 -13.99 9.14 -0.03
CA SER A 99 -14.53 9.04 1.33
C SER A 99 -13.44 9.36 2.36
N GLU A 100 -13.83 9.67 3.60
CA GLU A 100 -12.89 10.01 4.69
C GLU A 100 -11.95 8.85 5.03
N VAL A 101 -12.43 7.62 4.87
CA VAL A 101 -11.68 6.38 5.11
C VAL A 101 -11.93 5.42 3.96
N VAL A 102 -10.88 4.72 3.56
CA VAL A 102 -10.94 3.57 2.66
C VAL A 102 -10.29 2.38 3.34
N LYS A 103 -10.93 1.19 3.25
CA LYS A 103 -10.36 -0.10 3.63
C LYS A 103 -10.22 -0.94 2.38
N GLU A 104 -9.05 -1.52 2.19
CA GLU A 104 -8.72 -2.23 0.96
C GLU A 104 -7.73 -3.37 1.20
N LEU A 105 -7.69 -4.29 0.25
CA LEU A 105 -6.63 -5.29 0.13
C LEU A 105 -5.73 -4.87 -1.03
N MET A 106 -4.45 -4.77 -0.78
CA MET A 106 -3.43 -4.49 -1.78
C MET A 106 -2.62 -5.75 -2.07
N TRP A 107 -2.58 -6.16 -3.34
CA TRP A 107 -1.69 -7.20 -3.86
C TRP A 107 -0.53 -6.58 -4.60
N LEU A 108 0.67 -7.06 -4.32
CA LEU A 108 1.87 -6.76 -5.08
C LEU A 108 2.36 -8.05 -5.74
N THR A 109 2.52 -8.05 -7.06
CA THR A 109 2.88 -9.23 -7.84
C THR A 109 4.00 -8.92 -8.84
N PRO A 110 5.22 -9.49 -8.68
CA PRO A 110 5.66 -10.34 -7.56
C PRO A 110 5.75 -9.59 -6.24
N SER A 111 6.02 -10.30 -5.14
CA SER A 111 6.33 -9.69 -3.85
C SER A 111 7.68 -8.99 -3.86
N GLY A 112 7.93 -8.18 -2.82
CA GLY A 112 9.21 -7.49 -2.60
C GLY A 112 9.02 -6.12 -1.98
N LEU A 113 8.15 -5.30 -2.55
CA LEU A 113 7.88 -3.94 -2.07
C LEU A 113 7.22 -3.91 -0.69
N GLU A 114 6.55 -4.97 -0.25
CA GLU A 114 5.98 -5.06 1.10
C GLU A 114 7.03 -4.86 2.19
N LYS A 115 8.29 -5.16 1.89
CA LYS A 115 9.42 -4.94 2.81
C LYS A 115 9.68 -3.45 3.04
N TRP A 116 9.54 -2.65 1.98
CA TRP A 116 9.67 -1.19 2.11
C TRP A 116 8.58 -0.63 3.04
N PHE A 117 7.33 -1.05 2.88
CA PHE A 117 6.23 -0.65 3.77
C PHE A 117 6.51 -1.07 5.22
N TRP A 118 7.03 -2.28 5.40
CA TRP A 118 7.39 -2.78 6.72
C TRP A 118 8.48 -1.92 7.38
N ASP A 119 9.57 -1.65 6.66
CA ASP A 119 10.74 -0.96 7.19
C ASP A 119 10.50 0.54 7.43
N ASN A 120 9.58 1.14 6.67
CA ASN A 120 9.25 2.57 6.73
C ASN A 120 7.94 2.88 7.49
N SER A 121 7.47 1.97 8.32
CA SER A 121 6.31 2.12 9.18
C SER A 121 6.66 1.77 10.63
N ALA A 122 5.83 2.21 11.59
CA ALA A 122 5.99 1.90 13.00
C ALA A 122 5.08 0.74 13.43
N PRO A 123 5.45 -0.06 14.45
CA PRO A 123 4.54 -1.03 15.04
C PRO A 123 3.22 -0.41 15.49
N ALA A 124 2.11 -1.06 15.20
CA ALA A 124 0.75 -0.66 15.60
C ALA A 124 0.08 -1.77 16.43
N PRO A 125 0.53 -1.99 17.69
CA PRO A 125 0.07 -3.12 18.50
C PRO A 125 -1.39 -3.00 18.93
N ASP A 126 -1.96 -1.81 18.91
CA ASP A 126 -3.39 -1.56 19.14
C ASP A 126 -4.26 -1.79 17.91
N MET A 127 -3.62 -2.08 16.75
CA MET A 127 -4.26 -2.34 15.46
C MET A 127 -5.19 -1.19 15.01
N LYS A 128 -4.77 0.04 15.25
CA LYS A 128 -5.49 1.26 14.87
C LYS A 128 -4.64 2.14 13.97
N PRO A 129 -5.25 2.89 13.06
CA PRO A 129 -4.54 3.90 12.30
C PRO A 129 -3.91 4.94 13.23
N MET A 130 -2.69 5.37 12.91
CA MET A 130 -2.11 6.52 13.57
C MET A 130 -2.88 7.79 13.17
N PRO A 131 -2.96 8.82 14.03
CA PRO A 131 -3.57 10.10 13.67
C PRO A 131 -3.01 10.64 12.35
N VAL A 132 -3.86 11.23 11.52
CA VAL A 132 -3.42 11.94 10.30
C VAL A 132 -2.49 13.07 10.71
N ALA A 133 -1.36 13.21 10.00
CA ALA A 133 -0.43 14.30 10.25
C ALA A 133 -1.08 15.64 9.90
N THR A 134 -0.92 16.64 10.78
CA THR A 134 -1.42 18.00 10.55
C THR A 134 -0.46 18.88 9.75
N GLU A 135 0.78 18.43 9.62
CA GLU A 135 1.85 19.12 8.89
C GLU A 135 2.50 18.12 7.90
N PRO A 136 2.99 18.59 6.76
CA PRO A 136 3.72 17.74 5.83
C PRO A 136 4.98 17.18 6.49
N PRO A 137 5.45 15.99 6.08
CA PRO A 137 6.68 15.42 6.61
C PRO A 137 7.87 16.35 6.31
N PRO A 138 8.89 16.37 7.21
CA PRO A 138 10.12 17.10 6.95
C PRO A 138 10.79 16.71 5.63
N ALA A 139 11.48 17.65 4.98
CA ALA A 139 12.12 17.41 3.68
C ALA A 139 13.05 16.18 3.69
N GLU A 140 13.80 16.00 4.77
CA GLU A 140 14.69 14.84 4.94
C GLU A 140 13.96 13.49 4.95
N VAL A 141 12.73 13.46 5.47
CA VAL A 141 11.89 12.25 5.46
C VAL A 141 11.40 11.97 4.04
N ILE A 142 10.98 13.00 3.32
CA ILE A 142 10.57 12.89 1.91
C ILE A 142 11.74 12.39 1.06
N GLU A 143 12.92 12.98 1.20
CA GLU A 143 14.13 12.56 0.49
C GLU A 143 14.51 11.11 0.80
N HIS A 144 14.40 10.70 2.08
CA HIS A 144 14.61 9.31 2.48
C HIS A 144 13.63 8.37 1.78
N PHE A 145 12.34 8.69 1.77
CA PHE A 145 11.31 7.84 1.13
C PHE A 145 11.52 7.74 -0.37
N VAL A 146 11.75 8.86 -1.07
CA VAL A 146 12.02 8.86 -2.51
C VAL A 146 13.24 8.01 -2.84
N ARG A 147 14.33 8.18 -2.12
CA ARG A 147 15.56 7.41 -2.33
C ARG A 147 15.34 5.92 -2.09
N THR A 148 14.74 5.55 -0.96
CA THR A 148 14.55 4.14 -0.61
C THR A 148 13.50 3.46 -1.48
N LEU A 149 12.44 4.16 -1.91
CA LEU A 149 11.47 3.65 -2.89
C LEU A 149 12.14 3.32 -4.22
N SER A 150 13.08 4.16 -4.68
CA SER A 150 13.79 3.90 -5.95
C SER A 150 14.62 2.61 -5.92
N GLU A 151 15.14 2.22 -4.74
CA GLU A 151 15.85 0.95 -4.56
C GLU A 151 14.93 -0.27 -4.79
N TYR A 152 13.62 -0.10 -4.54
CA TYR A 152 12.58 -1.09 -4.83
C TYR A 152 11.99 -0.96 -6.24
N GLY A 153 12.44 0.02 -7.04
CA GLY A 153 11.95 0.24 -8.40
C GLY A 153 10.66 1.06 -8.46
N VAL A 154 10.37 1.84 -7.43
CA VAL A 154 9.27 2.81 -7.42
C VAL A 154 9.82 4.21 -7.67
N GLU A 155 9.31 4.88 -8.69
CA GLU A 155 9.74 6.20 -9.12
C GLU A 155 8.61 7.21 -8.96
N ILE A 156 8.87 8.32 -8.29
CA ILE A 156 7.93 9.44 -8.19
C ILE A 156 7.98 10.23 -9.50
N VAL A 157 6.84 10.58 -10.06
CA VAL A 157 6.68 11.26 -11.37
C VAL A 157 5.92 12.56 -11.22
#